data_94141bdb20709f92112e6efe54524cf3
#
_entry.id   94141bdb20709f92112e6efe54524cf3
#
_cell.length_a   1.000
_cell.length_b   1.000
_cell.length_c   1.000
_cell.angle_alpha   90.00
_cell.angle_beta   90.00
_cell.angle_gamma   90.00
#
_symmetry.space_group_name_H-M   'P 1'
#
loop_
_entity.id
_entity.type
_entity.pdbx_description
1 polymer ?
#
loop_
_entity_poly.entity_id
_entity_poly.type
_entity_poly.pdbx_seq_one_letter_code
_entity_poly.pdbx_strand_id
1 'polypeptide(L)'
;METKFVADCMLGRLAKWLRALGYDTHYQRYYRPGDIENLVKEGRLFLSRHRGKTEHYAHAVFIHANGVRGQIGELKKRVRLAPVRSTWFSRCLVCNVLLTEAQKDSARENVPEYVFYENMAGIRLCPLCGRYYWPGSHRKRMIRQLEEWGF
;
A
#
# COMPACT_ATOMS: atom_id res chain seq x y z
N MET A 1 -15.62 5.63 6.95
CA MET A 1 -15.03 5.67 5.60
C MET A 1 -13.52 5.66 5.69
N GLU A 2 -12.90 4.78 4.95
CA GLU A 2 -11.45 4.69 4.94
C GLU A 2 -10.82 5.85 4.17
N THR A 3 -9.71 6.35 4.70
CA THR A 3 -8.91 7.35 4.01
C THR A 3 -8.25 6.73 2.78
N LYS A 4 -8.30 7.42 1.66
CA LYS A 4 -7.56 7.07 0.45
C LYS A 4 -6.41 8.06 0.29
N PHE A 5 -5.30 7.57 -0.21
CA PHE A 5 -4.10 8.38 -0.37
C PHE A 5 -3.68 8.51 -1.83
N VAL A 6 -2.98 9.57 -2.11
CA VAL A 6 -2.10 9.69 -3.28
C VAL A 6 -0.73 10.11 -2.78
N ALA A 7 0.27 9.28 -3.05
CA ALA A 7 1.65 9.51 -2.61
C ALA A 7 2.47 10.09 -3.75
N ASP A 8 3.23 11.15 -3.47
CA ASP A 8 4.16 11.76 -4.41
C ASP A 8 5.29 10.79 -4.76
N CYS A 9 5.98 11.04 -5.85
CA CYS A 9 7.00 10.16 -6.42
C CYS A 9 8.12 9.78 -5.44
N MET A 10 8.44 10.59 -4.45
CA MET A 10 9.47 10.30 -3.45
C MET A 10 8.98 9.37 -2.33
N LEU A 11 7.71 9.05 -2.26
CA LEU A 11 7.10 8.29 -1.17
C LEU A 11 6.70 6.87 -1.58
N GLY A 12 7.46 6.24 -2.48
CA GLY A 12 7.17 4.89 -2.97
C GLY A 12 7.16 3.83 -1.85
N ARG A 13 8.08 3.90 -0.92
CA ARG A 13 8.15 2.95 0.21
C ARG A 13 6.97 3.15 1.16
N LEU A 14 6.62 4.39 1.46
CA LEU A 14 5.44 4.69 2.27
C LEU A 14 4.16 4.16 1.60
N ALA A 15 4.02 4.39 0.31
CA ALA A 15 2.89 3.88 -0.45
C ALA A 15 2.76 2.36 -0.34
N LYS A 16 3.87 1.64 -0.47
CA LYS A 16 3.90 0.17 -0.33
C LYS A 16 3.38 -0.28 1.03
N TRP A 17 3.84 0.35 2.11
CA TRP A 17 3.41 -0.01 3.46
C TRP A 17 1.95 0.35 3.73
N LEU A 18 1.46 1.47 3.20
CA LEU A 18 0.05 1.82 3.29
C LEU A 18 -0.83 0.79 2.56
N ARG A 19 -0.39 0.33 1.39
CA ARG A 19 -1.05 -0.77 0.67
C ARG A 19 -1.04 -2.07 1.46
N ALA A 20 0.07 -2.38 2.13
CA ALA A 20 0.18 -3.55 2.98
C ALA A 20 -0.84 -3.51 4.13
N LEU A 21 -1.13 -2.34 4.67
CA LEU A 21 -2.15 -2.12 5.68
C LEU A 21 -3.59 -2.18 5.13
N GLY A 22 -3.75 -2.21 3.81
CA GLY A 22 -5.06 -2.26 3.17
C GLY A 22 -5.58 -0.92 2.66
N TYR A 23 -4.84 0.17 2.84
CA TYR A 23 -5.26 1.49 2.35
C TYR A 23 -5.13 1.62 0.84
N ASP A 24 -6.17 2.12 0.21
CA ASP A 24 -6.13 2.51 -1.20
C ASP A 24 -5.16 3.68 -1.36
N THR A 25 -3.99 3.40 -1.94
CA THR A 25 -2.90 4.36 -2.05
C THR A 25 -2.39 4.42 -3.47
N HIS A 26 -2.73 5.49 -4.17
CA HIS A 26 -2.22 5.73 -5.52
C HIS A 26 -0.76 6.16 -5.46
N TYR A 27 0.07 5.58 -6.31
CA TYR A 27 1.48 5.95 -6.42
C TYR A 27 1.98 5.72 -7.83
N GLN A 28 2.74 6.70 -8.36
CA GLN A 28 3.49 6.61 -9.60
C GLN A 28 4.86 7.26 -9.41
N ARG A 29 5.84 6.76 -10.14
CA ARG A 29 7.18 7.36 -10.14
C ARG A 29 7.18 8.75 -10.77
N TYR A 30 6.25 9.01 -11.67
CA TYR A 30 6.10 10.27 -12.37
C TYR A 30 4.62 10.60 -12.50
N TYR A 31 4.28 11.84 -12.13
CA TYR A 31 2.94 12.39 -12.32
C TYR A 31 2.98 13.47 -13.38
N ARG A 32 2.06 13.43 -14.33
CA ARG A 32 1.86 14.50 -15.31
C ARG A 32 1.23 15.70 -14.63
N PRO A 33 1.42 16.92 -15.18
CA PRO A 33 0.68 18.09 -14.69
C PRO A 33 -0.83 17.82 -14.67
N GLY A 34 -1.47 18.10 -13.54
CA GLY A 34 -2.89 17.87 -13.35
C GLY A 34 -3.28 16.50 -12.77
N ASP A 35 -2.40 15.49 -12.81
CA ASP A 35 -2.72 14.16 -12.30
C ASP A 35 -3.02 14.18 -10.80
N ILE A 36 -2.15 14.82 -10.01
CA ILE A 36 -2.34 14.94 -8.55
C ILE A 36 -3.64 15.68 -8.23
N GLU A 37 -3.90 16.76 -8.93
CA GLU A 37 -5.12 17.55 -8.74
C GLU A 37 -6.37 16.72 -8.96
N ASN A 38 -6.39 15.91 -10.02
CA ASN A 38 -7.51 15.02 -10.31
C ASN A 38 -7.69 13.95 -9.22
N LEU A 39 -6.59 13.39 -8.74
CA LEU A 39 -6.62 12.37 -7.68
C LEU A 39 -7.09 12.96 -6.34
N VAL A 40 -6.68 14.18 -6.04
CA VAL A 40 -7.17 14.90 -4.85
C VAL A 40 -8.66 15.20 -4.97
N LYS A 41 -9.14 15.55 -6.16
CA LYS A 41 -10.57 15.76 -6.41
C LYS A 41 -11.41 14.50 -6.21
N GLU A 42 -10.81 13.32 -6.37
CA GLU A 42 -11.44 12.05 -6.06
C GLU A 42 -11.58 11.77 -4.55
N GLY A 43 -11.08 12.67 -3.71
CA GLY A 43 -11.12 12.54 -2.26
C GLY A 43 -9.85 11.95 -1.64
N ARG A 44 -8.77 11.82 -2.41
CA ARG A 44 -7.50 11.31 -1.90
C ARG A 44 -6.74 12.36 -1.10
N LEU A 45 -6.16 11.93 0.01
CA LEU A 45 -5.24 12.76 0.79
C LEU A 45 -3.86 12.72 0.13
N PHE A 46 -3.35 13.89 -0.23
CA PHE A 46 -2.04 14.02 -0.88
C PHE A 46 -0.91 13.99 0.13
N LEU A 47 0.04 13.09 -0.08
CA LEU A 47 1.24 12.95 0.75
C LEU A 47 2.46 13.33 -0.09
N SER A 48 3.26 14.27 0.42
CA SER A 48 4.47 14.69 -0.29
C SER A 48 5.57 15.14 0.67
N ARG A 49 6.81 14.97 0.24
CA ARG A 49 7.98 15.53 0.91
C ARG A 49 8.31 16.94 0.41
N HIS A 50 7.52 17.45 -0.51
CA HIS A 50 7.69 18.79 -1.08
C HIS A 50 6.67 19.75 -0.47
N ARG A 51 7.11 20.61 0.44
CA ARG A 51 6.23 21.54 1.17
C ARG A 51 5.37 22.41 0.25
N GLY A 52 5.99 22.98 -0.78
CA GLY A 52 5.29 23.86 -1.72
C GLY A 52 4.13 23.17 -2.44
N LYS A 53 4.27 21.88 -2.74
CA LYS A 53 3.18 21.09 -3.34
C LYS A 53 2.05 20.84 -2.34
N THR A 54 2.36 20.56 -1.07
CA THR A 54 1.34 20.31 -0.06
C THR A 54 0.54 21.55 0.28
N GLU A 55 1.15 22.72 0.22
CA GLU A 55 0.46 23.99 0.44
C GLU A 55 -0.56 24.34 -0.66
N HIS A 56 -0.43 23.70 -1.82
CA HIS A 56 -1.32 23.89 -2.96
C HIS A 56 -2.69 23.22 -2.79
N TYR A 57 -2.80 22.25 -1.88
CA TYR A 57 -4.00 21.45 -1.68
C TYR A 57 -4.46 21.53 -0.24
N ALA A 58 -5.76 21.77 -0.03
CA ALA A 58 -6.34 21.78 1.31
C ALA A 58 -6.27 20.41 1.98
N HIS A 59 -6.28 19.34 1.19
CA HIS A 59 -6.29 17.94 1.66
C HIS A 59 -4.94 17.30 1.41
N ALA A 60 -3.94 17.70 2.19
CA ALA A 60 -2.56 17.26 2.00
C ALA A 60 -1.80 17.17 3.33
N VAL A 61 -0.80 16.31 3.37
CA VAL A 61 0.13 16.15 4.50
C VAL A 61 1.56 16.27 4.00
N PHE A 62 2.31 17.20 4.58
CA PHE A 62 3.74 17.31 4.34
C PHE A 62 4.48 16.26 5.19
N ILE A 63 5.31 15.46 4.54
CA ILE A 63 6.12 14.42 5.17
C ILE A 63 7.57 14.89 5.17
N HIS A 64 8.14 15.13 6.35
CA HIS A 64 9.50 15.63 6.51
C HIS A 64 10.54 14.52 6.58
N ALA A 65 10.22 13.40 7.23
CA ALA A 65 11.16 12.31 7.52
C ALA A 65 11.69 11.64 6.24
N ASN A 66 12.97 11.23 6.29
CA ASN A 66 13.63 10.53 5.18
C ASN A 66 13.28 9.04 5.14
N GLY A 67 13.14 8.39 6.30
CA GLY A 67 12.88 6.96 6.41
C GLY A 67 11.40 6.65 6.58
N VAL A 68 10.99 5.47 6.16
CA VAL A 68 9.59 5.08 6.18
C VAL A 68 9.01 5.00 7.61
N ARG A 69 9.81 4.59 8.59
CA ARG A 69 9.38 4.56 9.99
C ARG A 69 8.96 5.95 10.49
N GLY A 70 9.80 6.95 10.22
CA GLY A 70 9.50 8.33 10.57
C GLY A 70 8.32 8.89 9.79
N GLN A 71 8.20 8.51 8.53
CA GLN A 71 7.09 8.92 7.66
C GLN A 71 5.75 8.38 8.20
N ILE A 72 5.71 7.12 8.60
CA ILE A 72 4.54 6.51 9.24
C ILE A 72 4.22 7.25 10.55
N GLY A 73 5.24 7.54 11.36
CA GLY A 73 5.08 8.27 12.62
C GLY A 73 4.48 9.66 12.43
N GLU A 74 4.96 10.39 11.43
CA GLU A 74 4.42 11.71 11.09
C GLU A 74 2.96 11.61 10.60
N LEU A 75 2.68 10.63 9.75
CA LEU A 75 1.34 10.43 9.21
C LEU A 75 0.33 10.09 10.32
N LYS A 76 0.72 9.28 11.29
CA LYS A 76 -0.13 8.94 12.44
C LYS A 76 -0.53 10.16 13.27
N LYS A 77 0.31 11.18 13.32
CA LYS A 77 0.02 12.42 14.04
C LYS A 77 -1.00 13.30 13.34
N ARG A 78 -1.11 13.17 12.02
CA ARG A 78 -1.96 14.01 11.18
C ARG A 78 -3.25 13.31 10.77
N VAL A 79 -3.23 12.00 10.68
CA VAL A 79 -4.35 11.18 10.22
C VAL A 79 -4.51 9.98 11.14
N ARG A 80 -5.74 9.64 11.45
CA ARG A 80 -6.01 8.44 12.22
C ARG A 80 -5.80 7.22 11.33
N LEU A 81 -4.70 6.50 11.54
CA LEU A 81 -4.44 5.22 10.90
C LEU A 81 -4.87 4.08 11.83
N ALA A 82 -6.04 3.53 11.60
CA ALA A 82 -6.59 2.44 12.38
C ALA A 82 -7.04 1.31 11.44
N PRO A 83 -6.10 0.68 10.71
CA PRO A 83 -6.46 -0.37 9.77
C PRO A 83 -6.94 -1.62 10.51
N VAL A 84 -8.00 -2.22 9.99
CA VAL A 84 -8.49 -3.49 10.50
C VAL A 84 -7.52 -4.60 10.08
N ARG A 85 -7.11 -5.45 11.00
CA ARG A 85 -6.12 -6.52 10.75
C ARG A 85 -6.52 -7.41 9.56
N SER A 86 -7.80 -7.67 9.39
CA SER A 86 -8.33 -8.47 8.29
C SER A 86 -8.12 -7.86 6.89
N THR A 87 -7.84 -6.54 6.82
CA THR A 87 -7.56 -5.88 5.53
C THR A 87 -6.07 -5.85 5.18
N TRP A 88 -5.20 -6.26 6.11
CA TRP A 88 -3.78 -6.31 5.82
C TRP A 88 -3.50 -7.27 4.67
N PHE A 89 -2.63 -6.86 3.76
CA PHE A 89 -2.25 -7.63 2.58
C PHE A 89 -3.43 -7.99 1.66
N SER A 90 -4.47 -7.18 1.67
CA SER A 90 -5.61 -7.33 0.77
C SER A 90 -5.38 -6.70 -0.60
N ARG A 91 -4.35 -5.89 -0.74
CA ARG A 91 -4.03 -5.18 -1.99
C ARG A 91 -2.70 -5.61 -2.58
N CYS A 92 -2.61 -5.56 -3.91
CA CYS A 92 -1.34 -5.71 -4.60
C CYS A 92 -0.40 -4.56 -4.19
N LEU A 93 0.80 -4.90 -3.73
CA LEU A 93 1.77 -3.90 -3.27
C LEU A 93 2.32 -3.06 -4.44
N VAL A 94 2.20 -3.56 -5.67
CA VAL A 94 2.67 -2.88 -6.88
C VAL A 94 1.57 -2.10 -7.58
N CYS A 95 0.38 -2.67 -7.69
CA CYS A 95 -0.73 -2.09 -8.45
C CYS A 95 -1.79 -1.40 -7.61
N ASN A 96 -1.81 -1.63 -6.29
CA ASN A 96 -2.83 -1.10 -5.38
C ASN A 96 -4.22 -1.75 -5.49
N VAL A 97 -4.51 -2.51 -6.52
CA VAL A 97 -5.81 -3.16 -6.70
C VAL A 97 -6.04 -4.26 -5.67
N LEU A 98 -7.29 -4.52 -5.33
CA LEU A 98 -7.64 -5.61 -4.43
C LEU A 98 -7.26 -6.96 -5.04
N LEU A 99 -6.64 -7.82 -4.25
CA LEU A 99 -6.29 -9.17 -4.65
C LEU A 99 -7.54 -10.04 -4.71
N THR A 100 -7.51 -11.01 -5.62
CA THR A 100 -8.55 -12.02 -5.74
C THR A 100 -8.01 -13.38 -5.32
N GLU A 101 -8.89 -14.30 -4.98
CA GLU A 101 -8.51 -15.67 -4.68
C GLU A 101 -7.97 -16.33 -5.95
N ALA A 102 -6.80 -17.01 -5.84
CA ALA A 102 -6.20 -17.68 -6.97
C ALA A 102 -6.89 -19.03 -7.21
N GLN A 103 -7.12 -19.36 -8.48
CA GLN A 103 -7.59 -20.70 -8.86
C GLN A 103 -6.46 -21.70 -8.61
N LYS A 104 -6.82 -22.90 -8.13
CA LYS A 104 -5.86 -23.95 -7.77
C LYS A 104 -4.90 -24.30 -8.89
N ASP A 105 -5.41 -24.57 -10.08
CA ASP A 105 -4.56 -24.98 -11.21
C ASP A 105 -3.59 -23.88 -11.63
N SER A 106 -4.07 -22.67 -11.67
CA SER A 106 -3.27 -21.50 -12.00
C SER A 106 -2.18 -21.25 -10.97
N ALA A 107 -2.52 -21.32 -9.68
CA ALA A 107 -1.55 -21.17 -8.60
C ALA A 107 -0.48 -22.26 -8.65
N ARG A 108 -0.88 -23.51 -8.85
CA ARG A 108 0.05 -24.65 -8.91
C ARG A 108 1.11 -24.48 -10.00
N GLU A 109 0.74 -23.90 -11.14
CA GLU A 109 1.65 -23.68 -12.26
C GLU A 109 2.59 -22.47 -12.07
N ASN A 110 2.22 -21.51 -11.21
CA ASN A 110 2.89 -20.21 -11.14
C ASN A 110 3.59 -19.93 -9.80
N VAL A 111 3.46 -20.79 -8.80
CA VAL A 111 4.17 -20.66 -7.53
C VAL A 111 5.04 -21.89 -7.30
N PRO A 112 6.09 -21.77 -6.47
CA PRO A 112 6.89 -22.96 -6.10
C PRO A 112 6.03 -24.06 -5.49
N GLU A 113 6.39 -25.29 -5.75
CA GLU A 113 5.60 -26.45 -5.30
C GLU A 113 5.34 -26.45 -3.80
N TYR A 114 6.36 -26.20 -3.00
CA TYR A 114 6.20 -26.14 -1.54
C TYR A 114 5.25 -25.02 -1.10
N VAL A 115 5.25 -23.88 -1.78
CA VAL A 115 4.33 -22.78 -1.50
C VAL A 115 2.90 -23.20 -1.76
N PHE A 116 2.66 -23.87 -2.88
CA PHE A 116 1.33 -24.36 -3.24
C PHE A 116 0.76 -25.30 -2.17
N TYR A 117 1.54 -26.31 -1.77
CA TYR A 117 1.06 -27.30 -0.79
C TYR A 117 0.92 -26.74 0.63
N GLU A 118 1.77 -25.79 1.01
CA GLU A 118 1.68 -25.13 2.33
C GLU A 118 0.53 -24.12 2.43
N ASN A 119 0.08 -23.56 1.31
CA ASN A 119 -0.82 -22.39 1.31
C ASN A 119 -2.04 -22.57 0.38
N MET A 120 -2.53 -23.78 0.16
CA MET A 120 -3.57 -24.06 -0.84
C MET A 120 -4.78 -23.14 -0.78
N ALA A 121 -5.16 -22.68 0.41
CA ALA A 121 -6.31 -21.80 0.61
C ALA A 121 -5.92 -20.32 0.76
N GLY A 122 -4.61 -20.01 0.80
CA GLY A 122 -4.12 -18.67 1.12
C GLY A 122 -3.44 -17.96 -0.04
N ILE A 123 -3.43 -18.53 -1.23
CA ILE A 123 -2.77 -17.92 -2.39
C ILE A 123 -3.76 -16.97 -3.07
N ARG A 124 -3.30 -15.74 -3.28
CA ARG A 124 -4.09 -14.69 -3.92
C ARG A 124 -3.38 -14.18 -5.18
N LEU A 125 -4.14 -13.59 -6.07
CA LEU A 125 -3.68 -13.12 -7.37
C LEU A 125 -4.06 -11.65 -7.56
N CYS A 126 -3.11 -10.87 -8.08
CA CYS A 126 -3.45 -9.54 -8.59
C CYS A 126 -4.07 -9.67 -9.98
N PRO A 127 -5.35 -9.28 -10.15
CA PRO A 127 -6.01 -9.39 -11.46
C PRO A 127 -5.44 -8.44 -12.52
N LEU A 128 -4.65 -7.44 -12.10
CA LEU A 128 -4.07 -6.47 -13.02
C LEU A 128 -2.68 -6.87 -13.50
N CYS A 129 -1.76 -7.22 -12.60
CA CYS A 129 -0.37 -7.53 -12.96
C CYS A 129 -0.04 -9.03 -12.97
N GLY A 130 -0.92 -9.87 -12.48
CA GLY A 130 -0.73 -11.32 -12.44
C GLY A 130 0.19 -11.84 -11.34
N ARG A 131 0.65 -11.00 -10.42
CA ARG A 131 1.46 -11.46 -9.29
C ARG A 131 0.66 -12.29 -8.33
N TYR A 132 1.30 -13.35 -7.80
CA TYR A 132 0.75 -14.19 -6.75
C TYR A 132 1.28 -13.76 -5.39
N TYR A 133 0.42 -13.83 -4.38
CA TYR A 133 0.73 -13.48 -3.00
C TYR A 133 0.30 -14.62 -2.07
N TRP A 134 1.12 -14.90 -1.06
CA TRP A 134 0.83 -15.94 -0.07
C TRP A 134 1.44 -15.57 1.29
N PRO A 135 0.98 -16.18 2.41
CA PRO A 135 1.50 -15.87 3.74
C PRO A 135 2.86 -16.56 3.99
N GLY A 136 3.90 -16.13 3.25
CA GLY A 136 5.25 -16.65 3.37
C GLY A 136 6.12 -15.85 4.34
N SER A 137 7.44 -16.13 4.32
CA SER A 137 8.42 -15.48 5.21
C SER A 137 8.49 -13.96 5.01
N HIS A 138 8.36 -13.49 3.77
CA HIS A 138 8.39 -12.05 3.47
C HIS A 138 7.22 -11.33 4.15
N ARG A 139 6.00 -11.87 4.01
CA ARG A 139 4.82 -11.32 4.66
C ARG A 139 4.94 -11.35 6.19
N LYS A 140 5.48 -12.43 6.76
CA LYS A 140 5.70 -12.54 8.20
C LYS A 140 6.66 -11.46 8.72
N ARG A 141 7.72 -11.17 7.96
CA ARG A 141 8.65 -10.07 8.31
C ARG A 141 7.96 -8.72 8.26
N MET A 142 7.13 -8.49 7.26
CA MET A 142 6.36 -7.25 7.15
C MET A 142 5.38 -7.08 8.31
N ILE A 143 4.68 -8.16 8.70
CA ILE A 143 3.78 -8.14 9.86
C ILE A 143 4.53 -7.72 11.12
N ARG A 144 5.68 -8.34 11.38
CA ARG A 144 6.52 -7.96 12.54
C ARG A 144 6.88 -6.49 12.51
N GLN A 145 7.26 -5.99 11.35
CA GLN A 145 7.62 -4.58 11.20
C GLN A 145 6.42 -3.66 11.49
N LEU A 146 5.26 -4.01 11.01
CA LEU A 146 4.03 -3.23 11.27
C LEU A 146 3.69 -3.24 12.77
N GLU A 147 3.85 -4.37 13.43
CA GLU A 147 3.64 -4.47 14.87
C GLU A 147 4.63 -3.62 15.66
N GLU A 148 5.90 -3.60 15.25
CA GLU A 148 6.92 -2.71 15.84
C GLU A 148 6.58 -1.23 15.66
N TRP A 149 5.90 -0.87 14.57
CA TRP A 149 5.44 0.49 14.32
C TRP A 149 4.12 0.81 15.04
N GLY A 150 3.59 -0.12 15.82
CA GLY A 150 2.42 0.11 16.66
C GLY A 150 1.08 -0.13 15.99
N PHE A 151 1.03 -0.98 14.97
CA PHE A 151 -0.22 -1.41 14.34
C PHE A 151 -0.75 -2.71 14.93
#